data_6b575e90d02bf2917290c34215b94144
#
_entry.id   6b575e90d02bf2917290c34215b94144
#
_cell.length_a   1.000
_cell.length_b   1.000
_cell.length_c   1.000
_cell.angle_alpha   90.00
_cell.angle_beta   90.00
_cell.angle_gamma   90.00
#
_symmetry.space_group_name_H-M   'P 1'
#
loop_
_entity.id
_entity.type
_entity.pdbx_description
1 polymer ?
#
loop_
_entity_poly.entity_id
_entity_poly.type
_entity_poly.pdbx_seq_one_letter_code
_entity_poly.pdbx_strand_id
1 'polypeptide(L)'
;MNKGIKDTIELITTEYRENPLSFFNEQDIVCHLIEILKGKFPDKIKITSQAIMGRHSFASRIHTEVDIPIDDNQSGRRPKVDIAIYKNKNVELKGYRYNKTTPSSETDVNDILFGIEVKFYRGVTKQFRPSEIKGLEKTAEKLHRLKDKSILLIFTHVYIKGDAREILDTIFKGLNVEVITSGMWNEKK
;
A
#
# COMPACT_ATOMS: atom_id res chain seq x y z
N MET A 1 4.86 12.17 -8.13
CA MET A 1 5.21 11.47 -6.86
C MET A 1 6.19 12.32 -6.06
N ASN A 2 6.04 12.37 -4.72
CA ASN A 2 6.95 13.11 -3.83
C ASN A 2 8.36 12.51 -3.85
N LYS A 3 9.42 13.36 -3.77
CA LYS A 3 10.83 12.91 -3.84
C LYS A 3 11.14 11.87 -2.74
N GLY A 4 10.72 12.11 -1.49
CA GLY A 4 11.00 11.17 -0.40
C GLY A 4 10.36 9.79 -0.59
N ILE A 5 9.19 9.73 -1.26
CA ILE A 5 8.54 8.46 -1.61
C ILE A 5 9.33 7.76 -2.71
N LYS A 6 9.73 8.51 -3.75
CA LYS A 6 10.54 7.97 -4.84
C LYS A 6 11.85 7.39 -4.34
N ASP A 7 12.60 8.16 -3.55
CA ASP A 7 13.86 7.72 -2.96
C ASP A 7 13.69 6.46 -2.08
N THR A 8 12.55 6.35 -1.38
CA THR A 8 12.23 5.15 -0.57
C THR A 8 12.00 3.92 -1.44
N ILE A 9 11.26 4.08 -2.54
CA ILE A 9 10.99 2.97 -3.47
C ILE A 9 12.28 2.52 -4.16
N GLU A 10 13.13 3.45 -4.56
CA GLU A 10 14.44 3.13 -5.15
C GLU A 10 15.33 2.38 -4.15
N LEU A 11 15.35 2.80 -2.89
CA LEU A 11 16.13 2.15 -1.84
C LEU A 11 15.67 0.71 -1.60
N ILE A 12 14.38 0.49 -1.31
CA ILE A 12 13.85 -0.85 -1.07
C ILE A 12 14.01 -1.76 -2.29
N THR A 13 13.89 -1.19 -3.51
CA THR A 13 14.11 -1.93 -4.76
C THR A 13 15.55 -2.43 -4.87
N THR A 14 16.50 -1.59 -4.51
CA THR A 14 17.94 -1.95 -4.51
C THR A 14 18.22 -3.02 -3.47
N GLU A 15 17.78 -2.82 -2.23
CA GLU A 15 17.97 -3.78 -1.14
C GLU A 15 17.33 -5.14 -1.44
N TYR A 16 16.12 -5.14 -2.03
CA TYR A 16 15.46 -6.38 -2.43
C TYR A 16 16.23 -7.11 -3.53
N ARG A 17 16.82 -6.41 -4.49
CA ARG A 17 17.64 -7.02 -5.55
C ARG A 17 18.94 -7.58 -5.03
N GLU A 18 19.58 -6.90 -4.09
CA GLU A 18 20.86 -7.34 -3.48
C GLU A 18 20.67 -8.48 -2.49
N ASN A 19 19.61 -8.43 -1.68
CA ASN A 19 19.36 -9.37 -0.59
C ASN A 19 17.90 -9.87 -0.55
N PRO A 20 17.40 -10.53 -1.59
CA PRO A 20 15.98 -10.88 -1.68
C PRO A 20 15.53 -11.90 -0.62
N LEU A 21 16.45 -12.67 -0.05
CA LEU A 21 16.15 -13.63 1.02
C LEU A 21 15.96 -12.97 2.39
N SER A 22 16.24 -11.67 2.52
CA SER A 22 15.95 -10.92 3.75
C SER A 22 14.46 -10.65 3.92
N PHE A 23 13.65 -10.85 2.87
CA PHE A 23 12.22 -10.62 2.87
C PHE A 23 11.47 -11.94 2.70
N PHE A 24 10.89 -12.43 3.79
CA PHE A 24 10.18 -13.72 3.79
C PHE A 24 8.73 -13.63 3.36
N ASN A 25 8.12 -12.45 3.49
CA ASN A 25 6.70 -12.23 3.19
C ASN A 25 6.42 -10.75 2.92
N GLU A 26 5.18 -10.46 2.54
CA GLU A 26 4.68 -9.11 2.27
C GLU A 26 4.85 -8.18 3.49
N GLN A 27 4.62 -8.70 4.70
CA GLN A 27 4.72 -7.90 5.93
C GLN A 27 6.15 -7.44 6.23
N ASP A 28 7.17 -8.23 5.91
CA ASP A 28 8.57 -7.83 6.10
C ASP A 28 8.89 -6.61 5.23
N ILE A 29 8.41 -6.61 3.98
CA ILE A 29 8.58 -5.49 3.05
C ILE A 29 7.83 -4.25 3.57
N VAL A 30 6.60 -4.43 4.03
CA VAL A 30 5.79 -3.34 4.60
C VAL A 30 6.47 -2.73 5.82
N CYS A 31 6.97 -3.54 6.75
CA CYS A 31 7.67 -3.07 7.94
C CYS A 31 8.92 -2.27 7.58
N HIS A 32 9.71 -2.77 6.64
CA HIS A 32 10.94 -2.10 6.20
C HIS A 32 10.65 -0.77 5.49
N LEU A 33 9.65 -0.74 4.60
CA LEU A 33 9.18 0.49 3.97
C LEU A 33 8.76 1.55 5.01
N ILE A 34 8.06 1.13 6.08
CA ILE A 34 7.63 2.04 7.16
C ILE A 34 8.84 2.66 7.86
N GLU A 35 9.88 1.87 8.15
CA GLU A 35 11.10 2.37 8.80
C GLU A 35 11.79 3.44 7.95
N ILE A 36 11.98 3.18 6.66
CA ILE A 36 12.56 4.14 5.73
C ILE A 36 11.68 5.40 5.64
N LEU A 37 10.37 5.23 5.47
CA LEU A 37 9.42 6.34 5.34
C LEU A 37 9.37 7.21 6.60
N LYS A 38 9.44 6.64 7.79
CA LYS A 38 9.50 7.42 9.05
C LYS A 38 10.72 8.33 9.10
N GLY A 39 11.85 7.88 8.56
CA GLY A 39 13.04 8.72 8.41
C GLY A 39 12.86 9.87 7.40
N LYS A 40 12.09 9.65 6.34
CA LYS A 40 11.81 10.68 5.31
C LYS A 40 10.67 11.64 5.69
N PHE A 41 9.76 11.20 6.55
CA PHE A 41 8.59 11.96 7.02
C PHE A 41 8.53 11.98 8.57
N PRO A 42 9.53 12.60 9.23
CA PRO A 42 9.65 12.58 10.70
C PRO A 42 8.58 13.41 11.42
N ASP A 43 7.93 14.32 10.69
CA ASP A 43 6.93 15.20 11.28
C ASP A 43 5.77 14.42 11.88
N LYS A 44 5.22 14.93 12.98
CA LYS A 44 3.98 14.46 13.56
C LYS A 44 2.82 15.31 13.10
N ILE A 45 1.69 14.64 12.88
CA ILE A 45 0.41 15.29 12.57
C ILE A 45 -0.47 15.31 13.81
N LYS A 46 -1.28 16.35 13.94
CA LYS A 46 -2.32 16.42 14.96
C LYS A 46 -3.54 15.66 14.47
N ILE A 47 -3.94 14.64 15.22
CA ILE A 47 -5.16 13.89 14.95
C ILE A 47 -6.22 14.33 15.92
N THR A 48 -7.38 14.72 15.40
CA THR A 48 -8.57 15.03 16.18
C THR A 48 -9.65 14.00 15.88
N SER A 49 -10.40 13.58 16.88
CA SER A 49 -11.53 12.66 16.71
C SER A 49 -12.77 13.26 17.33
N GLN A 50 -13.86 13.34 16.55
CA GLN A 50 -15.17 13.76 17.05
C GLN A 50 -15.73 12.79 18.08
N ALA A 51 -15.39 11.50 17.97
CA ALA A 51 -15.87 10.47 18.89
C ALA A 51 -15.25 10.53 20.29
N ILE A 52 -14.13 11.21 20.47
CA ILE A 52 -13.41 11.32 21.75
C ILE A 52 -13.41 12.79 22.21
N MET A 53 -14.58 13.39 22.33
CA MET A 53 -14.85 14.71 22.96
C MET A 53 -13.69 15.72 22.82
N GLY A 54 -13.29 16.05 21.60
CA GLY A 54 -12.29 17.08 21.33
C GLY A 54 -10.86 16.75 21.77
N ARG A 55 -10.57 15.53 22.19
CA ARG A 55 -9.20 15.11 22.47
C ARG A 55 -8.42 15.03 21.16
N HIS A 56 -7.20 15.53 21.23
CA HIS A 56 -6.26 15.43 20.12
C HIS A 56 -5.01 14.67 20.57
N SER A 57 -4.37 14.01 19.65
CA SER A 57 -3.07 13.37 19.83
C SER A 57 -2.14 13.70 18.68
N PHE A 58 -0.86 13.54 18.92
CA PHE A 58 0.15 13.65 17.86
C PHE A 58 0.58 12.26 17.46
N ALA A 59 0.55 11.98 16.17
CA ALA A 59 0.92 10.69 15.61
C ALA A 59 1.90 10.85 14.43
N SER A 60 2.55 9.77 14.06
CA SER A 60 3.33 9.71 12.82
C SER A 60 2.45 10.05 11.64
N ARG A 61 3.04 10.56 10.57
CA ARG A 61 2.37 10.70 9.27
C ARG A 61 2.20 9.38 8.54
N ILE A 62 2.90 8.33 8.95
CA ILE A 62 2.90 7.01 8.34
C ILE A 62 2.02 6.08 9.16
N HIS A 63 1.01 5.51 8.52
CA HIS A 63 0.08 4.56 9.12
C HIS A 63 -0.07 3.32 8.23
N THR A 64 -0.36 2.19 8.86
CA THR A 64 -0.64 0.92 8.16
C THR A 64 -2.10 0.58 8.23
N GLU A 65 -2.54 -0.28 7.30
CA GLU A 65 -3.89 -0.84 7.29
C GLU A 65 -4.99 0.25 7.37
N VAL A 66 -4.78 1.35 6.65
CA VAL A 66 -5.70 2.50 6.68
C VAL A 66 -6.94 2.23 5.83
N ASP A 67 -8.12 2.35 6.44
CA ASP A 67 -9.39 2.22 5.75
C ASP A 67 -9.57 3.31 4.69
N ILE A 68 -9.85 2.90 3.45
CA ILE A 68 -10.21 3.79 2.36
C ILE A 68 -11.74 3.97 2.40
N PRO A 69 -12.25 5.21 2.44
CA PRO A 69 -13.68 5.45 2.40
C PRO A 69 -14.33 4.80 1.18
N ILE A 70 -15.48 4.21 1.38
CA ILE A 70 -16.38 3.71 0.34
C ILE A 70 -17.58 4.63 0.26
N ASP A 71 -18.24 4.65 -0.91
CA ASP A 71 -19.49 5.40 -1.06
C ASP A 71 -20.53 4.89 -0.07
N ASP A 72 -21.32 5.79 0.51
CA ASP A 72 -22.28 5.52 1.59
C ASP A 72 -23.28 4.40 1.30
N ASN A 73 -23.50 4.11 0.01
CA ASN A 73 -24.42 3.07 -0.46
C ASN A 73 -23.80 1.68 -0.56
N GLN A 74 -22.50 1.52 -0.28
CA GLN A 74 -21.83 0.22 -0.32
C GLN A 74 -21.76 -0.39 1.08
N SER A 75 -22.50 -1.48 1.28
CA SER A 75 -22.37 -2.32 2.47
C SER A 75 -21.19 -3.26 2.33
N GLY A 76 -20.32 -3.35 3.35
CA GLY A 76 -19.22 -4.30 3.36
C GLY A 76 -18.01 -3.86 4.18
N ARG A 77 -16.99 -4.73 4.20
CA ARG A 77 -15.70 -4.41 4.83
C ARG A 77 -14.97 -3.38 3.96
N ARG A 78 -14.57 -2.28 4.59
CA ARG A 78 -13.81 -1.23 3.89
C ARG A 78 -12.48 -1.77 3.39
N PRO A 79 -12.09 -1.41 2.15
CA PRO A 79 -10.76 -1.74 1.66
C PRO A 79 -9.70 -0.96 2.44
N LYS A 80 -8.58 -1.61 2.73
CA LYS A 80 -7.46 -0.99 3.42
C LYS A 80 -6.26 -0.89 2.49
N VAL A 81 -5.49 0.17 2.61
CA VAL A 81 -4.18 0.29 1.99
C VAL A 81 -3.09 -0.10 3.00
N ASP A 82 -2.07 -0.81 2.54
CA ASP A 82 -1.03 -1.33 3.44
C ASP A 82 -0.27 -0.21 4.14
N ILE A 83 0.06 0.86 3.42
CA ILE A 83 0.72 2.04 3.99
C ILE A 83 0.04 3.31 3.47
N ALA A 84 -0.35 4.20 4.37
CA ALA A 84 -0.80 5.55 4.04
C ALA A 84 0.13 6.59 4.63
N ILE A 85 0.51 7.56 3.81
CA ILE A 85 1.27 8.75 4.21
C ILE A 85 0.31 9.91 4.24
N TYR A 86 0.14 10.54 5.39
CA TYR A 86 -0.74 11.70 5.52
C TYR A 86 -0.04 13.00 5.13
N LYS A 87 -0.83 13.97 4.68
CA LYS A 87 -0.37 15.35 4.50
C LYS A 87 0.07 15.92 5.84
N ASN A 88 1.01 16.87 5.80
CA ASN A 88 1.44 17.59 7.01
C ASN A 88 0.38 18.64 7.40
N LYS A 89 -0.72 18.20 7.96
CA LYS A 89 -1.83 19.03 8.45
C LYS A 89 -2.60 18.31 9.55
N ASN A 90 -3.51 19.02 10.20
CA ASN A 90 -4.46 18.37 11.12
C ASN A 90 -5.34 17.38 10.35
N VAL A 91 -5.46 16.16 10.85
CA VAL A 91 -6.29 15.10 10.30
C VAL A 91 -7.47 14.86 11.25
N GLU A 92 -8.67 14.93 10.72
CA GLU A 92 -9.89 14.63 11.45
C GLU A 92 -10.31 13.18 11.17
N LEU A 93 -10.39 12.38 12.24
CA LEU A 93 -10.95 11.04 12.16
C LEU A 93 -12.48 11.13 12.23
N LYS A 94 -13.14 10.86 11.12
CA LYS A 94 -14.59 10.79 11.04
C LYS A 94 -15.04 9.38 11.43
N GLY A 95 -15.87 9.27 12.46
CA GLY A 95 -16.52 8.02 12.81
C GLY A 95 -15.62 6.96 13.40
N TYR A 96 -15.20 7.16 14.64
CA TYR A 96 -14.66 6.07 15.45
C TYR A 96 -15.80 5.12 15.83
N ARG A 97 -16.07 4.12 15.01
CA ARG A 97 -17.01 3.05 15.41
C ARG A 97 -16.28 2.06 16.28
N TYR A 98 -16.59 2.11 17.57
CA TYR A 98 -16.22 1.06 18.51
C TYR A 98 -17.10 -0.17 18.23
N ASN A 99 -16.76 -0.92 17.20
CA ASN A 99 -17.27 -2.30 17.11
C ASN A 99 -16.37 -3.17 17.95
N LYS A 100 -16.97 -4.07 18.72
CA LYS A 100 -16.39 -4.85 19.82
C LYS A 100 -15.07 -5.58 19.54
N THR A 101 -14.50 -5.54 18.35
CA THR A 101 -13.32 -6.32 17.96
C THR A 101 -12.21 -5.54 17.23
N THR A 102 -12.49 -4.43 16.59
CA THR A 102 -11.43 -3.61 15.94
C THR A 102 -11.87 -2.16 15.77
N PRO A 103 -11.10 -1.20 16.29
CA PRO A 103 -11.37 0.20 16.01
C PRO A 103 -11.09 0.50 14.53
N SER A 104 -12.08 0.97 13.80
CA SER A 104 -11.89 1.51 12.45
C SER A 104 -11.93 3.04 12.51
N SER A 105 -10.91 3.68 11.98
CA SER A 105 -10.85 5.11 11.84
C SER A 105 -11.08 5.49 10.39
N GLU A 106 -12.11 6.26 10.12
CA GLU A 106 -12.30 6.87 8.80
C GLU A 106 -11.48 8.15 8.69
N THR A 107 -10.65 8.19 7.67
CA THR A 107 -9.98 9.42 7.25
C THR A 107 -10.48 9.84 5.89
N ASP A 108 -10.51 11.15 5.64
CA ASP A 108 -10.78 11.64 4.30
C ASP A 108 -9.63 11.24 3.36
N VAL A 109 -9.96 10.68 2.19
CA VAL A 109 -8.96 10.37 1.13
C VAL A 109 -8.13 11.61 0.77
N ASN A 110 -8.72 12.81 0.90
CA ASN A 110 -8.01 14.05 0.66
C ASN A 110 -6.92 14.35 1.67
N ASP A 111 -6.93 13.71 2.84
CA ASP A 111 -5.89 13.84 3.87
C ASP A 111 -4.70 12.94 3.60
N ILE A 112 -4.89 11.91 2.79
CA ILE A 112 -3.82 11.04 2.34
C ILE A 112 -2.97 11.79 1.29
N LEU A 113 -1.68 11.87 1.56
CA LEU A 113 -0.68 12.36 0.61
C LEU A 113 -0.42 11.31 -0.44
N PHE A 114 -0.19 10.05 0.02
CA PHE A 114 0.13 8.93 -0.85
C PHE A 114 -0.18 7.60 -0.17
N GLY A 115 -0.64 6.63 -0.95
CA GLY A 115 -0.89 5.24 -0.54
C GLY A 115 0.05 4.26 -1.22
N ILE A 116 0.54 3.29 -0.48
CA ILE A 116 1.38 2.20 -1.03
C ILE A 116 0.70 0.88 -0.72
N GLU A 117 0.52 0.10 -1.73
CA GLU A 117 0.09 -1.29 -1.63
C GLU A 117 1.25 -2.19 -2.02
N VAL A 118 1.44 -3.28 -1.29
CA VAL A 118 2.52 -4.24 -1.52
C VAL A 118 1.94 -5.59 -1.88
N LYS A 119 2.54 -6.28 -2.82
CA LYS A 119 2.27 -7.69 -3.12
C LYS A 119 3.59 -8.44 -3.25
N PHE A 120 3.62 -9.64 -2.72
CA PHE A 120 4.81 -10.48 -2.71
C PHE A 120 4.52 -11.87 -3.25
N TYR A 121 5.19 -12.21 -4.36
CA TYR A 121 5.05 -13.51 -5.02
C TYR A 121 6.37 -14.28 -4.96
N ARG A 122 6.37 -15.41 -4.23
CA ARG A 122 7.57 -16.27 -4.09
C ARG A 122 7.81 -17.18 -5.29
N GLY A 123 6.78 -17.57 -5.98
CA GLY A 123 6.83 -18.59 -7.01
C GLY A 123 6.97 -18.06 -8.42
N VAL A 124 7.21 -18.97 -9.36
CA VAL A 124 7.20 -18.69 -10.80
C VAL A 124 5.77 -18.39 -11.22
N THR A 125 5.47 -17.14 -11.49
CA THR A 125 4.14 -16.76 -11.96
C THR A 125 4.16 -16.59 -13.46
N LYS A 126 3.94 -17.71 -14.18
CA LYS A 126 3.63 -17.65 -15.62
C LYS A 126 2.17 -17.28 -15.85
N GLN A 127 1.30 -17.66 -14.93
CA GLN A 127 -0.14 -17.38 -14.96
C GLN A 127 -0.64 -17.13 -13.54
N PHE A 128 -1.53 -16.16 -13.38
CA PHE A 128 -2.25 -15.96 -12.13
C PHE A 128 -3.42 -16.94 -12.03
N ARG A 129 -3.63 -17.47 -10.82
CA ARG A 129 -4.83 -18.25 -10.53
C ARG A 129 -6.06 -17.33 -10.52
N PRO A 130 -7.27 -17.82 -10.81
CA PRO A 130 -8.48 -16.99 -10.76
C PRO A 130 -8.69 -16.24 -9.45
N SER A 131 -8.33 -16.86 -8.31
CA SER A 131 -8.40 -16.21 -6.99
C SER A 131 -7.41 -15.06 -6.82
N GLU A 132 -6.22 -15.17 -7.44
CA GLU A 132 -5.20 -14.12 -7.42
C GLU A 132 -5.64 -12.96 -8.31
N ILE A 133 -6.19 -13.24 -9.50
CA ILE A 133 -6.77 -12.22 -10.39
C ILE A 133 -7.84 -11.42 -9.66
N LYS A 134 -8.81 -12.12 -9.01
CA LYS A 134 -9.84 -11.45 -8.22
C LYS A 134 -9.27 -10.61 -7.07
N GLY A 135 -8.16 -11.05 -6.48
CA GLY A 135 -7.44 -10.27 -5.47
C GLY A 135 -6.81 -9.00 -6.04
N LEU A 136 -6.19 -9.11 -7.23
CA LEU A 136 -5.60 -7.98 -7.95
C LEU A 136 -6.66 -6.97 -8.40
N GLU A 137 -7.81 -7.44 -8.91
CA GLU A 137 -8.94 -6.57 -9.27
C GLU A 137 -9.42 -5.73 -8.08
N LYS A 138 -9.61 -6.36 -6.90
CA LYS A 138 -9.96 -5.64 -5.68
C LYS A 138 -8.88 -4.63 -5.24
N THR A 139 -7.61 -4.98 -5.47
CA THR A 139 -6.49 -4.05 -5.23
C THR A 139 -6.56 -2.86 -6.17
N ALA A 140 -6.82 -3.08 -7.46
CA ALA A 140 -6.98 -2.00 -8.44
C ALA A 140 -8.16 -1.08 -8.09
N GLU A 141 -9.34 -1.63 -7.77
CA GLU A 141 -10.50 -0.86 -7.31
C GLU A 141 -10.17 0.03 -6.12
N LYS A 142 -9.42 -0.49 -5.16
CA LYS A 142 -8.96 0.24 -3.99
C LYS A 142 -8.04 1.40 -4.37
N LEU A 143 -7.06 1.15 -5.22
CA LEU A 143 -6.07 2.15 -5.64
C LEU A 143 -6.69 3.23 -6.54
N HIS A 144 -7.68 2.90 -7.37
CA HIS A 144 -8.44 3.89 -8.14
C HIS A 144 -9.11 4.95 -7.27
N ARG A 145 -9.49 4.62 -6.02
CA ARG A 145 -10.05 5.60 -5.07
C ARG A 145 -9.01 6.61 -4.60
N LEU A 146 -7.74 6.24 -4.56
CA LEU A 146 -6.62 7.13 -4.26
C LEU A 146 -6.10 7.89 -5.49
N LYS A 147 -6.56 7.48 -6.69
CA LYS A 147 -6.17 8.06 -7.99
C LYS A 147 -4.64 8.03 -8.17
N ASP A 148 -4.07 9.12 -8.65
CA ASP A 148 -2.64 9.35 -8.88
C ASP A 148 -1.78 9.39 -7.59
N LYS A 149 -2.43 9.31 -6.41
CA LYS A 149 -1.79 9.33 -5.10
C LYS A 149 -1.52 7.93 -4.56
N SER A 150 -1.31 6.96 -5.43
CA SER A 150 -1.02 5.58 -4.99
C SER A 150 -0.05 4.88 -5.92
N ILE A 151 0.57 3.84 -5.38
CA ILE A 151 1.40 2.90 -6.14
C ILE A 151 1.16 1.48 -5.62
N LEU A 152 1.17 0.52 -6.55
CA LEU A 152 1.31 -0.89 -6.24
C LEU A 152 2.74 -1.32 -6.46
N LEU A 153 3.37 -1.86 -5.44
CA LEU A 153 4.68 -2.48 -5.50
C LEU A 153 4.52 -4.01 -5.52
N ILE A 154 4.94 -4.64 -6.59
CA ILE A 154 4.92 -6.11 -6.72
C ILE A 154 6.33 -6.63 -6.63
N PHE A 155 6.65 -7.28 -5.52
CA PHE A 155 7.94 -7.95 -5.31
C PHE A 155 7.84 -9.41 -5.73
N THR A 156 8.82 -9.86 -6.49
CA THR A 156 8.84 -11.25 -6.95
C THR A 156 10.26 -11.77 -7.13
N HIS A 157 10.48 -13.05 -6.86
CA HIS A 157 11.76 -13.70 -7.10
C HIS A 157 11.99 -14.04 -8.57
N VAL A 158 10.94 -14.04 -9.39
CA VAL A 158 10.97 -14.41 -10.80
C VAL A 158 10.33 -13.34 -11.67
N TYR A 159 10.73 -13.30 -12.92
CA TYR A 159 10.10 -12.40 -13.90
C TYR A 159 8.66 -12.80 -14.17
N ILE A 160 7.77 -11.81 -14.08
CA ILE A 160 6.39 -11.96 -14.55
C ILE A 160 6.39 -11.78 -16.06
N LYS A 161 6.03 -12.83 -16.80
CA LYS A 161 6.05 -12.87 -18.27
C LYS A 161 4.70 -13.34 -18.83
N GLY A 162 4.52 -13.12 -20.15
CA GLY A 162 3.37 -13.63 -20.90
C GLY A 162 2.03 -13.15 -20.34
N ASP A 163 1.05 -14.05 -20.30
CA ASP A 163 -0.33 -13.77 -19.90
C ASP A 163 -0.44 -13.04 -18.54
N ALA A 164 0.44 -13.38 -17.59
CA ALA A 164 0.44 -12.72 -16.27
C ALA A 164 0.80 -11.23 -16.38
N ARG A 165 1.68 -10.85 -17.28
CA ARG A 165 2.03 -9.45 -17.54
C ARG A 165 0.87 -8.69 -18.17
N GLU A 166 0.23 -9.28 -19.17
CA GLU A 166 -0.93 -8.69 -19.86
C GLU A 166 -2.10 -8.48 -18.88
N ILE A 167 -2.32 -9.44 -17.98
CA ILE A 167 -3.33 -9.33 -16.93
C ILE A 167 -3.03 -8.13 -16.02
N LEU A 168 -1.79 -7.96 -15.56
CA LEU A 168 -1.42 -6.80 -14.74
C LEU A 168 -1.63 -5.49 -15.49
N ASP A 169 -1.16 -5.40 -16.74
CA ASP A 169 -1.28 -4.19 -17.54
C ASP A 169 -2.76 -3.84 -17.82
N THR A 170 -3.63 -4.86 -17.90
CA THR A 170 -5.08 -4.68 -18.08
C THR A 170 -5.76 -4.23 -16.80
N ILE A 171 -5.54 -4.95 -15.69
CA ILE A 171 -6.20 -4.67 -14.40
C ILE A 171 -5.79 -3.31 -13.84
N PHE A 172 -4.51 -2.95 -13.97
CA PHE A 172 -3.97 -1.72 -13.38
C PHE A 172 -3.80 -0.59 -14.40
N LYS A 173 -4.53 -0.63 -15.50
CA LYS A 173 -4.50 0.44 -16.51
C LYS A 173 -4.79 1.80 -15.88
N GLY A 174 -3.87 2.74 -16.06
CA GLY A 174 -3.97 4.11 -15.51
C GLY A 174 -3.59 4.25 -14.03
N LEU A 175 -3.09 3.18 -13.40
CA LEU A 175 -2.51 3.20 -12.05
C LEU A 175 -0.98 3.10 -12.11
N ASN A 176 -0.33 3.58 -11.06
CA ASN A 176 1.12 3.40 -10.90
C ASN A 176 1.39 1.99 -10.37
N VAL A 177 2.09 1.18 -11.15
CA VAL A 177 2.50 -0.17 -10.77
C VAL A 177 3.99 -0.33 -11.02
N GLU A 178 4.72 -0.83 -10.05
CA GLU A 178 6.12 -1.18 -10.18
C GLU A 178 6.32 -2.65 -9.84
N VAL A 179 6.86 -3.41 -10.80
CA VAL A 179 7.22 -4.83 -10.61
C VAL A 179 8.71 -4.91 -10.35
N ILE A 180 9.05 -5.37 -9.15
CA ILE A 180 10.40 -5.45 -8.63
C ILE A 180 10.80 -6.93 -8.59
N THR A 181 11.76 -7.32 -9.41
CA THR A 181 12.26 -8.69 -9.42
C THR A 181 13.68 -8.76 -8.86
N SER A 182 13.94 -9.78 -8.06
CA SER A 182 15.27 -10.02 -7.50
C SER A 182 16.29 -10.53 -8.51
N GLY A 183 15.83 -11.07 -9.65
CA GLY A 183 16.73 -11.69 -10.63
C GLY A 183 17.41 -12.98 -10.17
N MET A 184 17.08 -13.49 -8.97
CA MET A 184 17.71 -14.72 -8.42
C MET A 184 17.47 -15.97 -9.27
N TRP A 185 16.38 -16.00 -10.00
CA TRP A 185 16.02 -17.13 -10.85
C TRP A 185 16.04 -16.69 -12.30
N ASN A 186 17.22 -16.32 -12.79
CA ASN A 186 17.39 -16.25 -14.23
C ASN A 186 17.16 -17.66 -14.77
N GLU A 187 16.11 -17.83 -15.58
CA GLU A 187 15.96 -19.08 -16.35
C GLU A 187 17.30 -19.32 -17.04
N LYS A 188 17.94 -20.44 -16.70
CA LYS A 188 19.04 -20.92 -17.53
C LYS A 188 18.50 -20.96 -18.94
N LYS A 189 19.12 -20.21 -19.82
CA LYS A 189 18.87 -20.20 -21.25
C LYS A 189 18.94 -21.60 -21.81
#